data_f6f8a5c5fc7cb0bb5a0daf7fe7b5290f
#
_entry.id   f6f8a5c5fc7cb0bb5a0daf7fe7b5290f
#
_cell.length_a   1.000
_cell.length_b   1.000
_cell.length_c   1.000
_cell.angle_alpha   90.00
_cell.angle_beta   90.00
_cell.angle_gamma   90.00
#
_symmetry.space_group_name_H-M   'P 1'
#
loop_
_entity.id
_entity.type
_entity.pdbx_description
1 polymer ?
#
loop_
_entity_poly.entity_id
_entity_poly.type
_entity_poly.pdbx_seq_one_letter_code
_entity_poly.pdbx_strand_id
1 'polypeptide(L)'
;NTFVASANCGLYCGAKVDFVDIDINTFNISLEKLKKKLHVASKNNSLPKIIVPVDFAGNPYDHEDLKKLSIKYKFRILEDASHAFGTKIGKKLLSPNLGSEIVVFSFHPVKPFTTAEGGVALTNNKKVYEKLKMFRNHGIIKDKNNLKNKNYSSWYFEQKDLGFNYRMNDLQAALGISQLKKLNNFNIKRNKNAKYYLSNLKSKSLTFQFVNKKNFS
;
A
#
# COMPACT_ATOMS: atom_id res chain seq x y z
N ASN A 1 9.13 -7.49 8.44
CA ASN A 1 9.93 -7.43 7.22
C ASN A 1 9.31 -6.42 6.26
N THR A 2 9.87 -5.21 6.19
CA THR A 2 9.41 -4.13 5.33
C THR A 2 10.49 -3.06 5.19
N PHE A 3 10.30 -2.14 4.24
CA PHE A 3 11.08 -0.92 4.19
C PHE A 3 10.65 0.03 5.32
N VAL A 4 11.60 0.79 5.83
CA VAL A 4 11.42 1.68 7.00
C VAL A 4 10.28 2.70 6.85
N ALA A 5 9.91 3.07 5.63
CA ALA A 5 8.83 4.03 5.36
C ALA A 5 7.48 3.60 5.93
N SER A 6 7.18 2.29 5.94
CA SER A 6 5.92 1.77 6.50
C SER A 6 5.79 1.99 8.02
N ALA A 7 6.90 2.13 8.73
CA ALA A 7 6.91 2.50 10.15
C ALA A 7 7.00 4.02 10.33
N ASN A 8 7.88 4.69 9.55
CA ASN A 8 8.12 6.12 9.67
C ASN A 8 6.87 6.95 9.42
N CYS A 9 6.00 6.55 8.49
CA CYS A 9 4.75 7.27 8.22
C CYS A 9 3.86 7.38 9.47
N GLY A 10 3.84 6.34 10.31
CA GLY A 10 3.16 6.39 11.61
C GLY A 10 3.82 7.38 12.57
N LEU A 11 5.15 7.35 12.67
CA LEU A 11 5.91 8.26 13.54
C LEU A 11 5.75 9.73 13.12
N TYR A 12 5.75 10.04 11.83
CA TYR A 12 5.50 11.40 11.32
C TYR A 12 4.11 11.93 11.70
N CYS A 13 3.15 11.02 11.90
CA CYS A 13 1.81 11.36 12.38
C CYS A 13 1.69 11.35 13.91
N GLY A 14 2.79 11.22 14.66
CA GLY A 14 2.78 11.13 16.13
C GLY A 14 2.18 9.82 16.66
N ALA A 15 2.06 8.80 15.84
CA ALA A 15 1.54 7.51 16.27
C ALA A 15 2.60 6.68 17.00
N LYS A 16 2.16 5.86 17.96
CA LYS A 16 3.00 4.79 18.53
C LYS A 16 3.03 3.62 17.54
N VAL A 17 4.21 3.26 17.08
CA VAL A 17 4.42 2.15 16.15
C VAL A 17 4.80 0.88 16.92
N ASP A 18 4.25 -0.24 16.49
CA ASP A 18 4.56 -1.58 16.98
C ASP A 18 4.62 -2.56 15.80
N PHE A 19 5.30 -3.69 15.97
CA PHE A 19 5.57 -4.64 14.89
C PHE A 19 4.93 -6.00 15.17
N VAL A 20 4.52 -6.66 14.11
CA VAL A 20 4.15 -8.07 14.08
C VAL A 20 5.16 -8.80 13.21
N ASP A 21 5.68 -9.91 13.73
CA ASP A 21 6.63 -10.71 13.00
C ASP A 21 6.00 -11.41 11.78
N ILE A 22 6.83 -11.85 10.85
CA ILE A 22 6.41 -12.47 9.61
C ILE A 22 6.10 -13.97 9.79
N ASP A 23 5.36 -14.51 8.84
CA ASP A 23 5.33 -15.93 8.54
C ASP A 23 6.58 -16.30 7.72
N ILE A 24 7.31 -17.29 8.19
CA ILE A 24 8.61 -17.66 7.60
C ILE A 24 8.48 -18.26 6.19
N ASN A 25 7.31 -18.74 5.82
CA ASN A 25 7.10 -19.31 4.50
C ASN A 25 6.73 -18.22 3.48
N THR A 26 5.84 -17.30 3.86
CA THR A 26 5.32 -16.27 2.94
C THR A 26 6.10 -14.97 3.00
N PHE A 27 6.90 -14.74 4.05
CA PHE A 27 7.60 -13.49 4.39
C PHE A 27 6.67 -12.29 4.61
N ASN A 28 5.37 -12.51 4.57
CA ASN A 28 4.34 -11.53 4.87
C ASN A 28 3.97 -11.55 6.36
N ILE A 29 3.15 -10.63 6.80
CA ILE A 29 2.66 -10.56 8.18
C ILE A 29 2.09 -11.91 8.65
N SER A 30 2.54 -12.41 9.80
CA SER A 30 1.99 -13.62 10.40
C SER A 30 0.62 -13.33 11.03
N LEU A 31 -0.45 -13.82 10.41
CA LEU A 31 -1.80 -13.65 10.95
C LEU A 31 -1.99 -14.36 12.28
N GLU A 32 -1.27 -15.44 12.54
CA GLU A 32 -1.29 -16.12 13.83
C GLU A 32 -0.72 -15.22 14.94
N LYS A 33 0.48 -14.65 14.71
CA LYS A 33 1.12 -13.74 15.67
C LYS A 33 0.30 -12.46 15.84
N LEU A 34 -0.30 -11.95 14.75
CA LEU A 34 -1.21 -10.82 14.79
C LEU A 34 -2.45 -11.11 15.67
N LYS A 35 -3.10 -12.27 15.48
CA LYS A 35 -4.27 -12.69 16.29
C LYS A 35 -3.92 -12.71 17.79
N LYS A 36 -2.77 -13.27 18.16
CA LYS A 36 -2.29 -13.29 19.55
C LYS A 36 -2.10 -11.87 20.09
N LYS A 37 -1.44 -10.98 19.34
CA LYS A 37 -1.22 -9.59 19.73
C LYS A 37 -2.53 -8.80 19.89
N LEU A 38 -3.45 -8.94 18.95
CA LEU A 38 -4.77 -8.29 18.99
C LEU A 38 -5.61 -8.76 20.18
N HIS A 39 -5.53 -10.06 20.53
CA HIS A 39 -6.21 -10.58 21.71
C HIS A 39 -5.71 -9.93 23.02
N VAL A 40 -4.39 -9.81 23.18
CA VAL A 40 -3.79 -9.14 24.34
C VAL A 40 -4.15 -7.64 24.34
N ALA A 41 -4.01 -6.98 23.19
CA ALA A 41 -4.32 -5.54 23.07
C ALA A 41 -5.80 -5.25 23.36
N SER A 42 -6.71 -6.15 22.99
CA SER A 42 -8.14 -6.02 23.29
C SER A 42 -8.42 -6.05 24.81
N LYS A 43 -7.72 -6.91 25.56
CA LYS A 43 -7.86 -6.97 27.02
C LYS A 43 -7.33 -5.71 27.71
N ASN A 44 -6.32 -5.07 27.13
CA ASN A 44 -5.63 -3.91 27.68
C ASN A 44 -6.16 -2.57 27.12
N ASN A 45 -7.28 -2.56 26.39
CA ASN A 45 -7.82 -1.38 25.71
C ASN A 45 -6.79 -0.64 24.83
N SER A 46 -5.86 -1.36 24.22
CA SER A 46 -4.75 -0.82 23.43
C SER A 46 -4.76 -1.30 21.97
N LEU A 47 -5.96 -1.55 21.40
CA LEU A 47 -6.10 -1.99 20.02
C LEU A 47 -5.52 -0.96 19.04
N PRO A 48 -4.80 -1.40 18.00
CA PRO A 48 -4.29 -0.51 16.98
C PRO A 48 -5.46 0.09 16.17
N LYS A 49 -5.30 1.35 15.75
CA LYS A 49 -6.25 1.99 14.82
C LYS A 49 -6.01 1.56 13.38
N ILE A 50 -4.75 1.29 13.03
CA ILE A 50 -4.30 0.94 11.68
C ILE A 50 -3.33 -0.24 11.75
N ILE A 51 -3.45 -1.16 10.81
CA ILE A 51 -2.45 -2.19 10.53
C ILE A 51 -1.95 -1.98 9.11
N VAL A 52 -0.61 -2.06 8.95
CA VAL A 52 0.07 -1.90 7.67
C VAL A 52 0.66 -3.26 7.26
N PRO A 53 -0.09 -4.10 6.53
CA PRO A 53 0.47 -5.29 5.91
C PRO A 53 1.29 -4.89 4.69
N VAL A 54 2.30 -5.71 4.36
CA VAL A 54 3.18 -5.50 3.21
C VAL A 54 3.04 -6.68 2.26
N ASP A 55 2.87 -6.42 0.97
CA ASP A 55 2.93 -7.43 -0.08
C ASP A 55 4.40 -7.66 -0.47
N PHE A 56 5.12 -8.39 0.38
CA PHE A 56 6.56 -8.53 0.25
C PHE A 56 6.96 -9.22 -1.06
N ALA A 57 7.86 -8.58 -1.81
CA ALA A 57 8.31 -9.02 -3.14
C ALA A 57 7.17 -9.22 -4.16
N GLY A 58 6.04 -8.52 -3.97
CA GLY A 58 4.87 -8.63 -4.82
C GLY A 58 3.93 -9.79 -4.46
N ASN A 59 4.28 -10.60 -3.45
CA ASN A 59 3.43 -11.70 -2.98
C ASN A 59 2.35 -11.16 -2.03
N PRO A 60 1.05 -11.23 -2.39
CA PRO A 60 -0.01 -10.71 -1.56
C PRO A 60 -0.14 -11.48 -0.24
N TYR A 61 -0.42 -10.73 0.85
CA TYR A 61 -0.83 -11.35 2.11
C TYR A 61 -2.27 -11.92 2.01
N ASP A 62 -2.74 -12.62 3.03
CA ASP A 62 -4.12 -13.12 3.08
C ASP A 62 -5.11 -11.99 3.40
N HIS A 63 -5.67 -11.40 2.35
CA HIS A 63 -6.61 -10.28 2.42
C HIS A 63 -7.91 -10.67 3.12
N GLU A 64 -8.41 -11.88 2.88
CA GLU A 64 -9.70 -12.32 3.42
C GLU A 64 -9.62 -12.46 4.95
N ASP A 65 -8.61 -13.14 5.44
CA ASP A 65 -8.46 -13.36 6.88
C ASP A 65 -8.08 -12.08 7.62
N LEU A 66 -7.23 -11.21 7.03
CA LEU A 66 -6.94 -9.92 7.64
C LEU A 66 -8.17 -9.02 7.69
N LYS A 67 -9.02 -9.04 6.66
CA LYS A 67 -10.29 -8.32 6.63
C LYS A 67 -11.23 -8.80 7.75
N LYS A 68 -11.36 -10.12 7.96
CA LYS A 68 -12.15 -10.67 9.09
C LYS A 68 -11.65 -10.13 10.43
N LEU A 69 -10.32 -10.06 10.62
CA LEU A 69 -9.72 -9.49 11.82
C LEU A 69 -10.00 -8.00 11.95
N SER A 70 -9.94 -7.23 10.86
CA SER A 70 -10.19 -5.79 10.88
C SER A 70 -11.63 -5.47 11.31
N ILE A 71 -12.59 -6.25 10.87
CA ILE A 71 -14.00 -6.13 11.29
C ILE A 71 -14.14 -6.47 12.78
N LYS A 72 -13.56 -7.60 13.21
CA LYS A 72 -13.64 -8.06 14.60
C LYS A 72 -13.04 -7.07 15.60
N TYR A 73 -11.85 -6.54 15.30
CA TYR A 73 -11.07 -5.68 16.20
C TYR A 73 -11.15 -4.19 15.84
N LYS A 74 -11.95 -3.81 14.83
CA LYS A 74 -12.26 -2.43 14.43
C LYS A 74 -11.03 -1.59 14.06
N PHE A 75 -10.00 -2.19 13.45
CA PHE A 75 -8.88 -1.45 12.87
C PHE A 75 -9.05 -1.27 11.36
N ARG A 76 -8.32 -0.30 10.79
CA ARG A 76 -8.26 -0.07 9.34
C ARG A 76 -7.01 -0.71 8.76
N ILE A 77 -7.07 -1.08 7.49
CA ILE A 77 -5.95 -1.67 6.75
C ILE A 77 -5.40 -0.61 5.80
N LEU A 78 -4.12 -0.25 5.98
CA LEU A 78 -3.32 0.55 5.07
C LEU A 78 -2.29 -0.38 4.41
N GLU A 79 -2.57 -0.83 3.20
CA GLU A 79 -1.79 -1.84 2.50
C GLU A 79 -0.56 -1.23 1.84
N ASP A 80 0.62 -1.70 2.21
CA ASP A 80 1.87 -1.38 1.52
C ASP A 80 2.11 -2.36 0.37
N ALA A 81 1.62 -2.01 -0.80
CA ALA A 81 1.76 -2.74 -2.04
C ALA A 81 2.91 -2.21 -2.90
N SER A 82 3.92 -1.59 -2.29
CA SER A 82 5.06 -0.95 -3.00
C SER A 82 5.82 -1.88 -3.94
N HIS A 83 5.74 -3.20 -3.74
CA HIS A 83 6.35 -4.21 -4.62
C HIS A 83 5.34 -4.89 -5.57
N ALA A 84 4.06 -4.58 -5.44
CA ALA A 84 2.98 -5.39 -6.00
C ALA A 84 2.20 -4.71 -7.15
N PHE A 85 2.79 -3.68 -7.80
CA PHE A 85 2.11 -2.98 -8.89
C PHE A 85 1.89 -3.91 -10.08
N GLY A 86 0.61 -4.13 -10.44
CA GLY A 86 0.21 -5.07 -11.48
C GLY A 86 0.00 -6.51 -10.99
N THR A 87 0.18 -6.77 -9.70
CA THR A 87 -0.11 -8.09 -9.10
C THR A 87 -1.59 -8.44 -9.23
N LYS A 88 -1.86 -9.73 -9.48
CA LYS A 88 -3.21 -10.29 -9.56
C LYS A 88 -3.37 -11.40 -8.52
N ILE A 89 -4.53 -11.43 -7.89
CA ILE A 89 -5.01 -12.53 -7.06
C ILE A 89 -6.13 -13.24 -7.82
N GLY A 90 -5.83 -14.38 -8.38
CA GLY A 90 -6.67 -15.02 -9.39
C GLY A 90 -6.81 -14.13 -10.63
N LYS A 91 -8.03 -13.71 -10.95
CA LYS A 91 -8.32 -12.81 -12.09
C LYS A 91 -8.39 -11.32 -11.69
N LYS A 92 -8.33 -10.99 -10.40
CA LYS A 92 -8.53 -9.63 -9.89
C LYS A 92 -7.18 -8.94 -9.68
N LEU A 93 -7.06 -7.70 -10.16
CA LEU A 93 -5.93 -6.84 -9.81
C LEU A 93 -5.98 -6.48 -8.32
N LEU A 94 -4.79 -6.39 -7.71
CA LEU A 94 -4.62 -5.88 -6.36
C LEU A 94 -5.20 -4.46 -6.27
N SER A 95 -6.12 -4.24 -5.34
CA SER A 95 -6.86 -3.00 -5.21
C SER A 95 -7.61 -2.94 -3.87
N PRO A 96 -8.13 -1.78 -3.45
CA PRO A 96 -8.92 -1.65 -2.22
C PRO A 96 -10.17 -2.54 -2.16
N ASN A 97 -10.64 -3.05 -3.31
CA ASN A 97 -11.78 -3.99 -3.38
C ASN A 97 -11.52 -5.31 -2.60
N LEU A 98 -10.28 -5.61 -2.27
CA LEU A 98 -9.89 -6.81 -1.52
C LEU A 98 -10.02 -6.62 0.00
N GLY A 99 -10.30 -5.40 0.47
CA GLY A 99 -10.63 -5.14 1.88
C GLY A 99 -9.79 -4.07 2.57
N SER A 100 -8.80 -3.52 1.89
CA SER A 100 -7.98 -2.43 2.43
C SER A 100 -8.70 -1.08 2.31
N GLU A 101 -8.55 -0.21 3.31
CA GLU A 101 -9.05 1.17 3.25
C GLU A 101 -8.27 1.99 2.22
N ILE A 102 -6.94 1.79 2.20
CA ILE A 102 -6.01 2.42 1.27
C ILE A 102 -5.00 1.36 0.83
N VAL A 103 -4.67 1.34 -0.46
CA VAL A 103 -3.56 0.58 -1.05
C VAL A 103 -2.54 1.56 -1.60
N VAL A 104 -1.28 1.43 -1.22
CA VAL A 104 -0.19 2.32 -1.63
C VAL A 104 0.78 1.57 -2.54
N PHE A 105 1.06 2.13 -3.71
CA PHE A 105 2.10 1.65 -4.61
C PHE A 105 3.23 2.67 -4.73
N SER A 106 4.45 2.18 -4.85
CA SER A 106 5.64 3.00 -5.08
C SER A 106 6.07 2.94 -6.56
N PHE A 107 6.51 4.06 -7.07
CA PHE A 107 7.05 4.21 -8.43
C PHE A 107 8.53 4.59 -8.43
N HIS A 108 9.23 4.30 -7.33
CA HIS A 108 10.70 4.41 -7.23
C HIS A 108 11.38 3.51 -8.29
N PRO A 109 12.58 3.85 -8.80
CA PRO A 109 13.24 3.14 -9.91
C PRO A 109 13.38 1.62 -9.76
N VAL A 110 13.55 1.11 -8.54
CA VAL A 110 13.72 -0.33 -8.27
C VAL A 110 12.41 -1.13 -8.29
N LYS A 111 11.26 -0.46 -8.40
CA LYS A 111 9.94 -1.11 -8.36
C LYS A 111 9.55 -1.71 -9.73
N PRO A 112 8.50 -2.54 -9.79
CA PRO A 112 8.03 -3.14 -11.05
C PRO A 112 7.73 -2.13 -12.16
N PHE A 113 7.38 -0.92 -11.77
CA PHE A 113 7.00 0.22 -12.60
C PHE A 113 7.61 1.48 -11.98
N THR A 114 8.07 2.43 -12.79
CA THR A 114 8.72 3.63 -12.27
C THR A 114 8.27 4.92 -12.96
N THR A 115 8.30 6.01 -12.19
CA THR A 115 8.20 7.39 -12.66
C THR A 115 9.44 8.21 -12.26
N ALA A 116 10.62 7.56 -12.12
CA ALA A 116 11.82 8.01 -11.41
C ALA A 116 11.56 8.13 -9.90
N GLU A 117 10.72 9.04 -9.48
CA GLU A 117 10.14 9.12 -8.14
C GLU A 117 8.64 9.26 -8.27
N GLY A 118 7.89 8.68 -7.33
CA GLY A 118 6.44 8.78 -7.32
C GLY A 118 5.77 7.63 -6.58
N GLY A 119 4.46 7.68 -6.57
CA GLY A 119 3.60 6.67 -5.98
C GLY A 119 2.13 7.01 -6.16
N VAL A 120 1.27 6.09 -5.80
CA VAL A 120 -0.17 6.27 -5.81
C VAL A 120 -0.81 5.64 -4.59
N ALA A 121 -1.79 6.33 -4.02
CA ALA A 121 -2.68 5.79 -3.01
C ALA A 121 -4.08 5.59 -3.63
N LEU A 122 -4.59 4.37 -3.56
CA LEU A 122 -5.91 4.00 -4.04
C LEU A 122 -6.87 3.83 -2.87
N THR A 123 -8.09 4.29 -3.00
CA THR A 123 -9.17 4.08 -2.03
C THR A 123 -10.53 4.08 -2.71
N ASN A 124 -11.49 3.32 -2.17
CA ASN A 124 -12.89 3.35 -2.57
C ASN A 124 -13.72 4.28 -1.66
N ASN A 125 -13.11 4.83 -0.61
CA ASN A 125 -13.79 5.73 0.32
C ASN A 125 -13.67 7.17 -0.16
N LYS A 126 -14.78 7.78 -0.59
CA LYS A 126 -14.83 9.17 -1.07
C LYS A 126 -14.25 10.17 -0.08
N LYS A 127 -14.54 10.02 1.23
CA LYS A 127 -14.02 10.93 2.26
C LYS A 127 -12.49 10.83 2.39
N VAL A 128 -11.93 9.62 2.29
CA VAL A 128 -10.49 9.39 2.30
C VAL A 128 -9.86 9.97 1.04
N TYR A 129 -10.45 9.74 -0.14
CA TYR A 129 -10.00 10.30 -1.41
C TYR A 129 -9.90 11.84 -1.38
N GLU A 130 -10.93 12.53 -0.89
CA GLU A 130 -10.90 14.00 -0.81
C GLU A 130 -9.81 14.49 0.16
N LYS A 131 -9.59 13.80 1.30
CA LYS A 131 -8.48 14.11 2.20
C LYS A 131 -7.12 13.89 1.53
N LEU A 132 -6.91 12.76 0.84
CA LEU A 132 -5.67 12.49 0.12
C LEU A 132 -5.37 13.58 -0.93
N LYS A 133 -6.38 14.01 -1.70
CA LYS A 133 -6.24 15.13 -2.65
C LYS A 133 -5.83 16.43 -1.97
N MET A 134 -6.46 16.74 -0.84
CA MET A 134 -6.19 17.95 -0.07
C MET A 134 -4.76 17.91 0.49
N PHE A 135 -4.37 16.84 1.17
CA PHE A 135 -3.03 16.70 1.76
C PHE A 135 -1.92 16.69 0.70
N ARG A 136 -2.15 16.06 -0.46
CA ARG A 136 -1.23 16.09 -1.59
C ARG A 136 -0.94 17.50 -2.11
N ASN A 137 -1.87 18.45 -1.89
CA ASN A 137 -1.82 19.80 -2.41
C ASN A 137 -1.92 20.84 -1.29
N HIS A 138 -0.93 20.87 -0.39
CA HIS A 138 -0.77 21.87 0.68
C HIS A 138 -1.92 21.99 1.69
N GLY A 139 -2.82 21.02 1.77
CA GLY A 139 -4.02 21.11 2.61
C GLY A 139 -5.06 22.14 2.07
N ILE A 140 -4.99 22.44 0.76
CA ILE A 140 -5.80 23.45 0.09
C ILE A 140 -7.05 22.83 -0.53
N ILE A 141 -8.17 23.55 -0.42
CA ILE A 141 -9.39 23.28 -1.16
C ILE A 141 -9.76 24.49 -2.05
N LYS A 142 -10.31 24.16 -3.23
CA LYS A 142 -10.83 25.14 -4.21
C LYS A 142 -12.30 24.94 -4.54
N ASP A 143 -12.88 23.82 -4.13
CA ASP A 143 -14.30 23.54 -4.38
C ASP A 143 -15.19 24.50 -3.62
N LYS A 144 -15.96 25.31 -4.37
CA LYS A 144 -16.86 26.33 -3.84
C LYS A 144 -17.84 25.81 -2.79
N ASN A 145 -18.26 24.53 -2.89
CA ASN A 145 -19.18 23.92 -1.93
C ASN A 145 -18.55 23.72 -0.55
N ASN A 146 -17.22 23.62 -0.50
CA ASN A 146 -16.44 23.33 0.71
C ASN A 146 -15.72 24.58 1.25
N LEU A 147 -15.80 25.73 0.55
CA LEU A 147 -15.24 27.00 1.03
C LEU A 147 -16.14 27.62 2.10
N LYS A 148 -15.54 28.27 3.09
CA LYS A 148 -16.28 29.06 4.10
C LYS A 148 -16.96 30.26 3.45
N ASN A 149 -16.28 30.92 2.53
CA ASN A 149 -16.80 32.04 1.81
C ASN A 149 -17.04 31.67 0.32
N LYS A 150 -18.29 31.73 -0.10
CA LYS A 150 -18.73 31.29 -1.44
C LYS A 150 -18.73 32.40 -2.50
N ASN A 151 -18.53 33.66 -2.10
CA ASN A 151 -18.66 34.83 -2.95
C ASN A 151 -17.36 35.32 -3.58
N TYR A 152 -16.28 34.53 -3.47
CA TYR A 152 -14.99 34.92 -4.04
C TYR A 152 -14.80 34.45 -5.50
N SER A 153 -13.89 35.15 -6.17
CA SER A 153 -13.49 34.90 -7.55
C SER A 153 -12.85 33.51 -7.71
N SER A 154 -12.71 33.03 -8.95
CA SER A 154 -12.20 31.68 -9.31
C SER A 154 -10.78 31.38 -8.83
N TRP A 155 -9.98 32.41 -8.52
CA TRP A 155 -8.63 32.26 -7.97
C TRP A 155 -8.59 31.95 -6.46
N TYR A 156 -9.69 32.15 -5.72
CA TYR A 156 -9.73 31.98 -4.27
C TYR A 156 -9.63 30.52 -3.85
N PHE A 157 -8.90 30.27 -2.79
CA PHE A 157 -8.75 28.97 -2.15
C PHE A 157 -8.58 29.14 -0.63
N GLU A 158 -8.83 28.08 0.10
CA GLU A 158 -8.62 28.05 1.54
C GLU A 158 -7.71 26.89 1.93
N GLN A 159 -6.74 27.13 2.82
CA GLN A 159 -6.01 26.07 3.48
C GLN A 159 -6.85 25.57 4.66
N LYS A 160 -7.16 24.29 4.67
CA LYS A 160 -7.97 23.64 5.72
C LYS A 160 -7.14 22.86 6.69
N ASP A 161 -5.95 22.42 6.28
CA ASP A 161 -5.05 21.57 7.05
C ASP A 161 -3.60 21.78 6.60
N LEU A 162 -2.65 21.27 7.39
CA LEU A 162 -1.24 21.23 7.00
C LEU A 162 -1.03 20.10 6.00
N GLY A 163 -0.73 20.42 4.75
CA GLY A 163 -0.51 19.46 3.69
C GLY A 163 0.88 19.58 3.06
N PHE A 164 1.11 18.77 2.03
CA PHE A 164 2.39 18.61 1.35
C PHE A 164 2.32 19.07 -0.10
N ASN A 165 3.46 19.20 -0.75
CA ASN A 165 3.55 19.33 -2.20
C ASN A 165 3.90 17.98 -2.84
N TYR A 166 2.94 17.05 -2.86
CA TYR A 166 3.13 15.69 -3.33
C TYR A 166 2.46 15.42 -4.68
N ARG A 167 2.39 16.45 -5.50
CA ARG A 167 1.90 16.32 -6.88
C ARG A 167 2.97 15.71 -7.77
N MET A 168 2.60 14.70 -8.55
CA MET A 168 3.43 14.20 -9.65
C MET A 168 3.54 15.30 -10.71
N ASN A 169 4.74 15.57 -11.21
CA ASN A 169 4.94 16.50 -12.32
C ASN A 169 4.77 15.81 -13.69
N ASP A 170 4.68 16.61 -14.76
CA ASP A 170 4.39 16.09 -16.10
C ASP A 170 5.51 15.21 -16.67
N LEU A 171 6.76 15.45 -16.29
CA LEU A 171 7.89 14.60 -16.70
C LEU A 171 7.77 13.20 -16.08
N GLN A 172 7.45 13.14 -14.79
CA GLN A 172 7.20 11.87 -14.09
C GLN A 172 5.98 11.15 -14.69
N ALA A 173 4.91 11.89 -14.98
CA ALA A 173 3.70 11.34 -15.57
C ALA A 173 3.97 10.78 -16.98
N ALA A 174 4.73 11.49 -17.82
CA ALA A 174 5.10 11.05 -19.17
C ALA A 174 5.94 9.78 -19.13
N LEU A 175 6.94 9.70 -18.23
CA LEU A 175 7.71 8.47 -17.99
C LEU A 175 6.78 7.33 -17.55
N GLY A 176 5.87 7.60 -16.62
CA GLY A 176 4.88 6.62 -16.13
C GLY A 176 4.03 6.06 -17.25
N ILE A 177 3.48 6.89 -18.13
CA ILE A 177 2.70 6.44 -19.29
C ILE A 177 3.53 5.50 -20.20
N SER A 178 4.80 5.84 -20.43
CA SER A 178 5.72 5.00 -21.22
C SER A 178 5.98 3.65 -20.54
N GLN A 179 6.24 3.65 -19.24
CA GLN A 179 6.52 2.44 -18.46
C GLN A 179 5.28 1.54 -18.31
N LEU A 180 4.10 2.13 -18.15
CA LEU A 180 2.85 1.39 -18.00
C LEU A 180 2.55 0.50 -19.21
N LYS A 181 2.87 0.96 -20.43
CA LYS A 181 2.75 0.17 -21.65
C LYS A 181 3.59 -1.11 -21.62
N LYS A 182 4.67 -1.15 -20.84
CA LYS A 182 5.61 -2.27 -20.75
C LYS A 182 5.37 -3.19 -19.53
N LEU A 183 4.51 -2.78 -18.58
CA LEU A 183 4.32 -3.43 -17.29
C LEU A 183 4.03 -4.94 -17.40
N ASN A 184 3.10 -5.34 -18.28
CA ASN A 184 2.78 -6.76 -18.45
C ASN A 184 4.01 -7.59 -18.87
N ASN A 185 4.79 -7.08 -19.82
CA ASN A 185 6.02 -7.75 -20.27
C ASN A 185 7.07 -7.83 -19.14
N PHE A 186 7.19 -6.79 -18.33
CA PHE A 186 8.09 -6.79 -17.18
C PHE A 186 7.67 -7.83 -16.15
N ASN A 187 6.40 -7.91 -15.81
CA ASN A 187 5.90 -8.89 -14.85
C ASN A 187 6.05 -10.33 -15.39
N ILE A 188 5.77 -10.58 -16.68
CA ILE A 188 6.00 -11.90 -17.31
C ILE A 188 7.48 -12.30 -17.19
N LYS A 189 8.42 -11.39 -17.54
CA LYS A 189 9.86 -11.66 -17.47
C LYS A 189 10.32 -11.93 -16.03
N ARG A 190 9.86 -11.12 -15.05
CA ARG A 190 10.18 -11.34 -13.63
C ARG A 190 9.67 -12.69 -13.14
N ASN A 191 8.44 -13.05 -13.44
CA ASN A 191 7.90 -14.37 -13.09
C ASN A 191 8.67 -15.52 -13.75
N LYS A 192 9.09 -15.36 -15.01
CA LYS A 192 9.96 -16.35 -15.70
C LYS A 192 11.29 -16.49 -14.97
N ASN A 193 11.95 -15.40 -14.62
CA ASN A 193 13.22 -15.41 -13.88
C ASN A 193 13.05 -16.03 -12.50
N ALA A 194 12.01 -15.67 -11.75
CA ALA A 194 11.72 -16.24 -10.44
C ALA A 194 11.56 -17.78 -10.54
N LYS A 195 10.75 -18.24 -11.50
CA LYS A 195 10.58 -19.69 -11.74
C LYS A 195 11.90 -20.39 -12.09
N TYR A 196 12.76 -19.73 -12.89
CA TYR A 196 14.08 -20.26 -13.22
C TYR A 196 14.95 -20.42 -11.98
N TYR A 197 15.02 -19.40 -11.11
CA TYR A 197 15.74 -19.51 -9.84
C TYR A 197 15.19 -20.61 -8.94
N LEU A 198 13.87 -20.66 -8.75
CA LEU A 198 13.22 -21.69 -7.93
C LEU A 198 13.49 -23.12 -8.42
N SER A 199 13.66 -23.30 -9.73
CA SER A 199 13.91 -24.63 -10.33
C SER A 199 15.37 -25.04 -10.24
N ASN A 200 16.31 -24.09 -10.28
CA ASN A 200 17.74 -24.37 -10.46
C ASN A 200 18.56 -24.16 -9.18
N LEU A 201 18.12 -23.28 -8.27
CA LEU A 201 18.82 -23.07 -6.99
C LEU A 201 18.33 -24.12 -5.97
N LYS A 202 19.10 -25.18 -5.80
CA LYS A 202 18.84 -26.24 -4.82
C LYS A 202 19.93 -26.19 -3.75
N SER A 203 19.64 -25.59 -2.62
CA SER A 203 20.54 -25.58 -1.46
C SER A 203 19.74 -25.67 -0.17
N LYS A 204 20.24 -26.44 0.80
CA LYS A 204 19.65 -26.50 2.16
C LYS A 204 19.77 -25.17 2.92
N SER A 205 20.67 -24.29 2.49
CA SER A 205 20.89 -22.95 3.08
C SER A 205 19.95 -21.88 2.52
N LEU A 206 19.12 -22.19 1.53
CA LEU A 206 18.22 -21.25 0.89
C LEU A 206 16.77 -21.57 1.23
N THR A 207 16.06 -20.58 1.74
CA THR A 207 14.60 -20.64 1.91
C THR A 207 13.95 -19.70 0.91
N PHE A 208 13.03 -20.23 0.12
CA PHE A 208 12.27 -19.45 -0.86
C PHE A 208 10.91 -19.09 -0.31
N GLN A 209 10.46 -17.89 -0.68
CA GLN A 209 9.13 -17.45 -0.36
C GLN A 209 8.07 -18.35 -1.02
N PHE A 210 7.11 -18.81 -0.24
CA PHE A 210 5.94 -19.50 -0.79
C PHE A 210 5.02 -18.48 -1.48
N VAL A 211 4.73 -18.72 -2.74
CA VAL A 211 3.79 -17.94 -3.55
C VAL A 211 2.63 -18.84 -3.97
N ASN A 212 1.40 -18.41 -3.69
CA ASN A 212 0.22 -19.14 -4.11
C ASN A 212 0.17 -19.20 -5.64
N LYS A 213 -0.05 -20.39 -6.23
CA LYS A 213 -0.12 -20.62 -7.68
C LYS A 213 -1.19 -19.79 -8.40
N LYS A 214 -2.19 -19.29 -7.66
CA LYS A 214 -3.24 -18.40 -8.19
C LYS A 214 -2.79 -16.94 -8.31
N ASN A 215 -1.67 -16.57 -7.71
CA ASN A 215 -1.15 -15.21 -7.71
C ASN A 215 -0.18 -15.02 -8.89
N PHE A 216 -0.22 -13.84 -9.46
CA PHE A 216 0.69 -13.39 -10.49
C PHE A 216 1.18 -11.99 -10.09
N SER A 217 2.47 -11.87 -9.84
CA SER A 217 3.14 -10.64 -9.41
C SER A 217 4.27 -10.25 -10.36
#